data_b87d5d8d2c443e1788790077a5d7c43d
#
_entry.id   b87d5d8d2c443e1788790077a5d7c43d
#
_cell.length_a   1.000
_cell.length_b   1.000
_cell.length_c   1.000
_cell.angle_alpha   90.00
_cell.angle_beta   90.00
_cell.angle_gamma   90.00
#
_symmetry.space_group_name_H-M   'P 1'
#
loop_
_entity.id
_entity.type
_entity.pdbx_description
1 polymer ?
#
loop_
_entity_poly.entity_id
_entity_poly.type
_entity_poly.pdbx_seq_one_letter_code
_entity_poly.pdbx_strand_id
1 'polypeptide(L)'
;MLFRSLQPALEEFQPAKSVSLNEDELVIARNYFLLTMKPTIYAANVNEAALSATSDSEQLRAIREVAASEGAECIVICAQLEADLVGLDAEEQREYLESLGVKSSGVDQLIKSAYRMLGLMSFLTAGEKEVRAWTIPQGSRAQDAAGAIHSDIARGFIRAEIVSYDDLIGARTYATAREKGLLRLEGKDYIMQEGDIVNFRFNV
;
A
#
# COMPACT_ATOMS: atom_id res chain seq x y z
N MET A 1 4.21 -27.00 20.83
CA MET A 1 4.96 -26.05 21.68
C MET A 1 4.36 -24.65 21.67
N LEU A 2 3.66 -24.23 20.62
CA LEU A 2 3.08 -22.90 20.44
C LEU A 2 2.28 -22.36 21.66
N PHE A 3 1.41 -23.15 22.27
CA PHE A 3 0.66 -22.74 23.45
C PHE A 3 1.55 -22.38 24.64
N ARG A 4 2.69 -23.05 24.81
CA ARG A 4 3.62 -22.75 25.92
C ARG A 4 4.36 -21.43 25.70
N SER A 5 4.48 -20.98 24.46
CA SER A 5 5.13 -19.69 24.13
C SER A 5 4.14 -18.54 24.21
N LEU A 6 2.91 -18.71 23.69
CA LEU A 6 1.90 -17.64 23.62
C LEU A 6 1.13 -17.45 24.93
N GLN A 7 0.80 -18.55 25.63
CA GLN A 7 -0.05 -18.48 26.82
C GLN A 7 0.50 -17.54 27.92
N PRO A 8 1.78 -17.61 28.33
CA PRO A 8 2.30 -16.72 29.38
C PRO A 8 2.20 -15.23 28.97
N ALA A 9 2.52 -14.89 27.72
CA ALA A 9 2.43 -13.51 27.24
C ALA A 9 0.99 -13.00 27.28
N LEU A 10 0.02 -13.82 26.85
CA LEU A 10 -1.39 -13.45 26.87
C LEU A 10 -1.96 -13.33 28.28
N GLU A 11 -1.51 -14.19 29.22
CA GLU A 11 -1.86 -14.11 30.67
C GLU A 11 -1.32 -12.83 31.32
N GLU A 12 -0.17 -12.33 30.83
CA GLU A 12 0.43 -11.06 31.25
C GLU A 12 -0.09 -9.85 30.43
N PHE A 13 -1.16 -10.00 29.65
CA PHE A 13 -1.74 -8.99 28.79
C PHE A 13 -0.77 -8.44 27.71
N GLN A 14 0.27 -9.21 27.36
CA GLN A 14 1.18 -8.84 26.29
C GLN A 14 0.60 -9.21 24.93
N PRO A 15 0.80 -8.38 23.88
CA PRO A 15 0.35 -8.70 22.54
C PRO A 15 0.99 -10.00 22.02
N ALA A 16 0.23 -10.87 21.35
CA ALA A 16 0.76 -12.10 20.78
C ALA A 16 1.93 -11.88 19.81
N LYS A 17 1.96 -10.72 19.11
CA LYS A 17 3.05 -10.31 18.22
C LYS A 17 4.40 -10.07 18.93
N SER A 18 4.40 -9.87 20.26
CA SER A 18 5.63 -9.67 21.05
C SER A 18 6.40 -10.98 21.29
N VAL A 19 5.78 -12.13 21.04
CA VAL A 19 6.39 -13.44 21.24
C VAL A 19 7.18 -13.83 19.98
N SER A 20 8.47 -14.13 20.14
CA SER A 20 9.29 -14.67 19.05
C SER A 20 8.87 -16.10 18.72
N LEU A 21 8.26 -16.29 17.56
CA LEU A 21 7.84 -17.59 17.04
C LEU A 21 8.71 -17.96 15.83
N ASN A 22 9.00 -19.24 15.67
CA ASN A 22 9.63 -19.74 14.44
C ASN A 22 8.60 -19.82 13.29
N GLU A 23 9.07 -20.12 12.06
CA GLU A 23 8.22 -20.13 10.87
C GLU A 23 7.05 -21.12 10.98
N ASP A 24 7.30 -22.33 11.48
CA ASP A 24 6.25 -23.36 11.67
C ASP A 24 5.22 -22.91 12.71
N GLU A 25 5.68 -22.32 13.80
CA GLU A 25 4.81 -21.78 14.85
C GLU A 25 3.98 -20.59 14.34
N LEU A 26 4.56 -19.73 13.49
CA LEU A 26 3.84 -18.62 12.85
C LEU A 26 2.71 -19.11 11.94
N VAL A 27 2.96 -20.16 11.15
CA VAL A 27 1.94 -20.76 10.28
C VAL A 27 0.76 -21.27 11.13
N ILE A 28 1.04 -21.97 12.25
CA ILE A 28 -0.01 -22.46 13.16
C ILE A 28 -0.70 -21.30 13.85
N ALA A 29 0.05 -20.32 14.36
CA ALA A 29 -0.49 -19.18 15.10
C ALA A 29 -1.46 -18.33 14.26
N ARG A 30 -1.19 -18.18 12.95
CA ARG A 30 -2.08 -17.47 12.02
C ARG A 30 -3.48 -18.08 11.94
N ASN A 31 -3.60 -19.40 12.12
CA ASN A 31 -4.90 -20.09 12.10
C ASN A 31 -5.77 -19.78 13.33
N TYR A 32 -5.21 -19.21 14.40
CA TYR A 32 -5.97 -18.76 15.56
C TYR A 32 -6.57 -17.37 15.40
N PHE A 33 -6.20 -16.63 14.34
CA PHE A 33 -6.70 -15.28 14.04
C PHE A 33 -6.62 -14.30 15.22
N LEU A 34 -5.59 -14.45 16.06
CA LEU A 34 -5.40 -13.59 17.23
C LEU A 34 -5.32 -12.12 16.79
N LEU A 35 -6.16 -11.28 17.39
CA LEU A 35 -6.24 -9.88 17.05
C LEU A 35 -4.90 -9.16 17.25
N THR A 36 -4.21 -9.48 18.34
CA THR A 36 -2.92 -8.88 18.70
C THR A 36 -1.73 -9.42 17.90
N MET A 37 -1.94 -10.37 16.99
CA MET A 37 -0.96 -10.78 15.98
C MET A 37 -1.07 -9.98 14.68
N LYS A 38 -2.18 -9.27 14.48
CA LYS A 38 -2.38 -8.50 13.24
C LYS A 38 -1.54 -7.23 13.25
N PRO A 39 -1.00 -6.82 12.09
CA PRO A 39 -0.39 -5.52 11.96
C PRO A 39 -1.37 -4.41 12.35
N THR A 40 -0.87 -3.34 12.95
CA THR A 40 -1.69 -2.25 13.51
C THR A 40 -1.24 -0.91 12.94
N ILE A 41 -2.19 -0.05 12.60
CA ILE A 41 -1.98 1.36 12.31
C ILE A 41 -2.71 2.18 13.36
N TYR A 42 -2.04 3.15 13.95
CA TYR A 42 -2.64 4.12 14.84
C TYR A 42 -3.16 5.30 14.02
N ALA A 43 -4.48 5.48 13.95
CA ALA A 43 -5.10 6.64 13.33
C ALA A 43 -5.45 7.66 14.40
N ALA A 44 -4.60 8.66 14.61
CA ALA A 44 -4.82 9.74 15.55
C ALA A 44 -5.81 10.74 14.98
N ASN A 45 -7.06 10.70 15.46
CA ASN A 45 -8.09 11.64 15.04
C ASN A 45 -7.91 12.97 15.77
N VAL A 46 -7.64 14.02 15.02
CA VAL A 46 -7.42 15.39 15.53
C VAL A 46 -8.42 16.36 14.92
N ASN A 47 -8.50 17.57 15.47
CA ASN A 47 -9.25 18.65 14.83
C ASN A 47 -8.45 19.29 13.69
N GLU A 48 -9.11 20.07 12.85
CA GLU A 48 -8.51 20.74 11.67
C GLU A 48 -7.34 21.66 12.06
N ALA A 49 -7.46 22.40 13.17
CA ALA A 49 -6.39 23.29 13.64
C ALA A 49 -5.09 22.51 13.99
N ALA A 50 -5.21 21.27 14.43
CA ALA A 50 -4.05 20.43 14.74
C ALA A 50 -3.39 19.84 13.49
N LEU A 51 -4.10 19.72 12.35
CA LEU A 51 -3.50 19.31 11.07
C LEU A 51 -2.51 20.36 10.54
N SER A 52 -2.83 21.63 10.74
CA SER A 52 -2.03 22.79 10.30
C SER A 52 -0.99 23.23 11.34
N ALA A 53 -0.95 22.57 12.50
CA ALA A 53 -0.04 22.93 13.57
C ALA A 53 1.41 22.60 13.22
N THR A 54 2.33 23.51 13.58
CA THR A 54 3.77 23.32 13.35
C THR A 54 4.43 22.31 14.30
N SER A 55 3.71 21.91 15.36
CA SER A 55 4.22 20.96 16.36
C SER A 55 3.09 20.04 16.84
N ASP A 56 3.44 18.79 17.09
CA ASP A 56 2.52 17.81 17.68
C ASP A 56 2.11 18.22 19.10
N SER A 57 0.83 18.00 19.43
CA SER A 57 0.35 18.08 20.80
C SER A 57 1.00 17.02 21.68
N GLU A 58 0.92 17.19 23.00
CA GLU A 58 1.44 16.19 23.96
C GLU A 58 0.77 14.81 23.75
N GLN A 59 -0.55 14.81 23.52
CA GLN A 59 -1.31 13.58 23.27
C GLN A 59 -0.85 12.90 21.98
N LEU A 60 -0.63 13.65 20.89
CA LEU A 60 -0.18 13.11 19.63
C LEU A 60 1.23 12.54 19.74
N ARG A 61 2.13 13.19 20.47
CA ARG A 61 3.47 12.65 20.76
C ARG A 61 3.40 11.35 21.53
N ALA A 62 2.56 11.26 22.55
CA ALA A 62 2.38 10.04 23.33
C ALA A 62 1.88 8.87 22.45
N ILE A 63 0.92 9.12 21.53
CA ILE A 63 0.45 8.09 20.57
C ILE A 63 1.57 7.65 19.63
N ARG A 64 2.38 8.58 19.13
CA ARG A 64 3.52 8.25 18.25
C ARG A 64 4.59 7.42 18.98
N GLU A 65 4.85 7.71 20.24
CA GLU A 65 5.78 6.94 21.08
C GLU A 65 5.29 5.50 21.30
N VAL A 66 4.00 5.33 21.60
CA VAL A 66 3.39 3.99 21.71
C VAL A 66 3.46 3.25 20.39
N ALA A 67 3.05 3.88 19.29
CA ALA A 67 3.11 3.27 17.97
C ALA A 67 4.54 2.83 17.61
N ALA A 68 5.53 3.70 17.83
CA ALA A 68 6.93 3.40 17.59
C ALA A 68 7.45 2.24 18.45
N SER A 69 7.06 2.15 19.73
CA SER A 69 7.43 1.05 20.62
C SER A 69 6.88 -0.29 20.15
N GLU A 70 5.75 -0.31 19.45
CA GLU A 70 5.12 -1.49 18.88
C GLU A 70 5.53 -1.80 17.44
N GLY A 71 6.39 -0.97 16.83
CA GLY A 71 6.74 -1.07 15.41
C GLY A 71 5.56 -0.77 14.48
N ALA A 72 4.58 -0.01 14.96
CA ALA A 72 3.39 0.38 14.23
C ALA A 72 3.54 1.77 13.61
N GLU A 73 2.85 2.03 12.51
CA GLU A 73 2.77 3.35 11.91
C GLU A 73 1.67 4.18 12.59
N CYS A 74 1.92 5.48 12.79
CA CYS A 74 0.93 6.44 13.29
C CYS A 74 0.66 7.47 12.21
N ILE A 75 -0.59 7.54 11.77
CA ILE A 75 -1.10 8.57 10.85
C ILE A 75 -1.98 9.56 11.60
N VAL A 76 -2.02 10.80 11.13
CA VAL A 76 -2.88 11.85 11.68
C VAL A 76 -4.01 12.12 10.71
N ILE A 77 -5.23 12.01 11.18
CA ILE A 77 -6.44 12.26 10.39
C ILE A 77 -7.34 13.27 11.07
N CYS A 78 -8.17 13.95 10.30
CA CYS A 78 -9.30 14.72 10.82
C CYS A 78 -10.58 14.18 10.18
N ALA A 79 -11.34 13.39 10.93
CA ALA A 79 -12.55 12.75 10.42
C ALA A 79 -13.61 13.76 9.94
N GLN A 80 -13.67 14.96 10.55
CA GLN A 80 -14.55 16.02 10.09
C GLN A 80 -14.15 16.53 8.71
N LEU A 81 -12.85 16.80 8.51
CA LEU A 81 -12.32 17.22 7.21
C LEU A 81 -12.59 16.16 6.12
N GLU A 82 -12.36 14.87 6.44
CA GLU A 82 -12.65 13.78 5.49
C GLU A 82 -14.13 13.74 5.10
N ALA A 83 -15.03 13.99 6.05
CA ALA A 83 -16.48 14.06 5.77
C ALA A 83 -16.82 15.26 4.86
N ASP A 84 -16.19 16.40 5.06
CA ASP A 84 -16.42 17.60 4.27
C ASP A 84 -15.89 17.43 2.83
N LEU A 85 -14.82 16.66 2.64
CA LEU A 85 -14.24 16.36 1.32
C LEU A 85 -15.13 15.44 0.46
N VAL A 86 -15.98 14.60 1.05
CA VAL A 86 -16.78 13.59 0.30
C VAL A 86 -17.69 14.21 -0.75
N GLY A 87 -18.18 15.44 -0.52
CA GLY A 87 -19.09 16.12 -1.44
C GLY A 87 -18.42 16.93 -2.55
N LEU A 88 -17.09 17.04 -2.53
CA LEU A 88 -16.31 17.87 -3.43
C LEU A 88 -15.74 17.05 -4.60
N ASP A 89 -15.55 17.68 -5.75
CA ASP A 89 -14.79 17.06 -6.83
C ASP A 89 -13.28 17.07 -6.55
N ALA A 90 -12.49 16.38 -7.39
CA ALA A 90 -11.06 16.21 -7.15
C ALA A 90 -10.25 17.52 -7.17
N GLU A 91 -10.71 18.54 -7.93
CA GLU A 91 -10.05 19.84 -8.00
C GLU A 91 -10.38 20.67 -6.75
N GLU A 92 -11.65 20.70 -6.36
CA GLU A 92 -12.12 21.33 -5.13
C GLU A 92 -11.48 20.72 -3.88
N GLN A 93 -11.36 19.39 -3.81
CA GLN A 93 -10.67 18.73 -2.71
C GLN A 93 -9.22 19.16 -2.59
N ARG A 94 -8.50 19.22 -3.74
CA ARG A 94 -7.10 19.67 -3.76
C ARG A 94 -6.96 21.10 -3.28
N GLU A 95 -7.78 22.03 -3.80
CA GLU A 95 -7.76 23.43 -3.41
C GLU A 95 -8.06 23.61 -1.92
N TYR A 96 -9.02 22.84 -1.39
CA TYR A 96 -9.38 22.88 0.01
C TYR A 96 -8.23 22.41 0.91
N LEU A 97 -7.61 21.26 0.59
CA LEU A 97 -6.44 20.75 1.31
C LEU A 97 -5.25 21.71 1.24
N GLU A 98 -4.99 22.31 0.08
CA GLU A 98 -3.93 23.30 -0.09
C GLU A 98 -4.19 24.57 0.77
N SER A 99 -5.43 25.01 0.89
CA SER A 99 -5.80 26.16 1.73
C SER A 99 -5.50 25.93 3.22
N LEU A 100 -5.54 24.66 3.65
CA LEU A 100 -5.19 24.23 5.01
C LEU A 100 -3.72 23.90 5.19
N GLY A 101 -2.91 23.98 4.12
CA GLY A 101 -1.50 23.58 4.14
C GLY A 101 -1.28 22.05 4.26
N VAL A 102 -2.30 21.24 3.95
CA VAL A 102 -2.28 19.79 4.02
C VAL A 102 -1.98 19.21 2.62
N LYS A 103 -1.00 18.32 2.51
CA LYS A 103 -0.55 17.79 1.22
C LYS A 103 -1.44 16.68 0.66
N SER A 104 -2.12 15.93 1.51
CA SER A 104 -2.97 14.80 1.14
C SER A 104 -3.99 14.53 2.23
N SER A 105 -5.15 13.97 1.87
CA SER A 105 -6.17 13.61 2.84
C SER A 105 -5.68 12.53 3.83
N GLY A 106 -6.31 12.42 4.99
CA GLY A 106 -6.03 11.36 5.95
C GLY A 106 -6.39 9.99 5.40
N VAL A 107 -7.44 9.91 4.57
CA VAL A 107 -7.84 8.68 3.87
C VAL A 107 -6.74 8.23 2.90
N ASP A 108 -6.15 9.13 2.11
CA ASP A 108 -5.02 8.80 1.23
C ASP A 108 -3.80 8.29 2.02
N GLN A 109 -3.51 8.92 3.16
CA GLN A 109 -2.43 8.48 4.04
C GLN A 109 -2.71 7.10 4.61
N LEU A 110 -3.96 6.83 5.04
CA LEU A 110 -4.39 5.54 5.56
C LEU A 110 -4.24 4.43 4.50
N ILE A 111 -4.70 4.68 3.27
CA ILE A 111 -4.58 3.72 2.16
C ILE A 111 -3.10 3.39 1.90
N LYS A 112 -2.25 4.40 1.75
CA LYS A 112 -0.81 4.21 1.51
C LYS A 112 -0.13 3.44 2.65
N SER A 113 -0.49 3.77 3.90
CA SER A 113 0.02 3.09 5.10
C SER A 113 -0.43 1.63 5.14
N ALA A 114 -1.71 1.34 4.86
CA ALA A 114 -2.24 -0.01 4.80
C ALA A 114 -1.55 -0.86 3.71
N TYR A 115 -1.34 -0.31 2.52
CA TYR A 115 -0.62 -0.99 1.44
C TYR A 115 0.82 -1.34 1.86
N ARG A 116 1.56 -0.39 2.43
CA ARG A 116 2.92 -0.66 2.94
C ARG A 116 2.92 -1.74 4.01
N MET A 117 2.03 -1.62 5.00
CA MET A 117 1.93 -2.56 6.11
C MET A 117 1.58 -3.98 5.67
N LEU A 118 0.74 -4.11 4.64
CA LEU A 118 0.34 -5.41 4.07
C LEU A 118 1.36 -5.93 3.05
N GLY A 119 2.44 -5.20 2.77
CA GLY A 119 3.40 -5.57 1.74
C GLY A 119 2.80 -5.62 0.35
N LEU A 120 1.84 -4.73 0.06
CA LEU A 120 1.16 -4.63 -1.23
C LEU A 120 1.74 -3.51 -2.08
N MET A 121 1.59 -3.66 -3.38
CA MET A 121 1.92 -2.66 -4.38
C MET A 121 0.91 -2.71 -5.52
N SER A 122 0.90 -1.65 -6.34
CA SER A 122 0.03 -1.58 -7.51
C SER A 122 0.83 -1.44 -8.80
N PHE A 123 0.38 -2.14 -9.83
CA PHE A 123 0.78 -1.89 -11.21
C PHE A 123 -0.45 -1.53 -12.04
N LEU A 124 -0.24 -0.97 -13.21
CA LEU A 124 -1.30 -0.47 -14.09
C LEU A 124 -1.31 -1.23 -15.41
N THR A 125 -2.50 -1.43 -15.93
CA THR A 125 -2.69 -1.74 -17.35
C THR A 125 -3.40 -0.56 -18.02
N ALA A 126 -2.90 -0.10 -19.15
CA ALA A 126 -3.49 0.99 -19.87
C ALA A 126 -3.67 0.59 -21.35
N GLY A 127 -4.93 0.45 -21.75
CA GLY A 127 -5.36 0.17 -23.12
C GLY A 127 -6.34 1.23 -23.61
N GLU A 128 -6.72 1.16 -24.89
CA GLU A 128 -7.68 2.10 -25.48
C GLU A 128 -9.07 2.06 -24.82
N LYS A 129 -9.44 0.91 -24.26
CA LYS A 129 -10.78 0.68 -23.71
C LYS A 129 -10.82 0.84 -22.18
N GLU A 130 -9.74 0.56 -21.49
CA GLU A 130 -9.70 0.50 -20.04
C GLU A 130 -8.31 0.85 -19.52
N VAL A 131 -8.28 1.63 -18.45
CA VAL A 131 -7.11 1.82 -17.58
C VAL A 131 -7.45 1.27 -16.23
N ARG A 132 -6.61 0.36 -15.68
CA ARG A 132 -6.90 -0.32 -14.43
C ARG A 132 -5.65 -0.50 -13.58
N ALA A 133 -5.82 -0.28 -12.27
CA ALA A 133 -4.83 -0.63 -11.26
C ALA A 133 -5.06 -2.06 -10.75
N TRP A 134 -3.98 -2.79 -10.54
CA TRP A 134 -3.95 -4.15 -10.05
C TRP A 134 -3.08 -4.23 -8.82
N THR A 135 -3.61 -4.79 -7.75
CA THR A 135 -2.87 -4.96 -6.48
C THR A 135 -2.21 -6.33 -6.43
N ILE A 136 -0.92 -6.33 -6.09
CA ILE A 136 -0.10 -7.55 -5.94
C ILE A 136 0.80 -7.42 -4.70
N PRO A 137 1.30 -8.53 -4.13
CA PRO A 137 2.34 -8.47 -3.12
C PRO A 137 3.63 -7.82 -3.64
N GLN A 138 4.32 -7.06 -2.81
CA GLN A 138 5.67 -6.57 -3.12
C GLN A 138 6.62 -7.72 -3.40
N GLY A 139 7.52 -7.54 -4.38
CA GLY A 139 8.43 -8.60 -4.82
C GLY A 139 7.81 -9.63 -5.76
N SER A 140 6.54 -9.46 -6.17
CA SER A 140 5.91 -10.32 -7.18
C SER A 140 6.65 -10.25 -8.52
N ARG A 141 6.74 -11.39 -9.22
CA ARG A 141 7.31 -11.46 -10.55
C ARG A 141 6.28 -11.07 -11.61
N ALA A 142 6.74 -10.68 -12.79
CA ALA A 142 5.87 -10.30 -13.91
C ALA A 142 4.87 -11.40 -14.29
N GLN A 143 5.25 -12.67 -14.20
CA GLN A 143 4.35 -13.80 -14.46
C GLN A 143 3.24 -13.89 -13.40
N ASP A 144 3.58 -13.66 -12.11
CA ASP A 144 2.60 -13.66 -11.01
C ASP A 144 1.64 -12.46 -11.14
N ALA A 145 2.17 -11.30 -11.51
CA ALA A 145 1.38 -10.10 -11.80
C ALA A 145 0.40 -10.32 -12.97
N ALA A 146 0.85 -11.01 -14.03
CA ALA A 146 -0.03 -11.44 -15.13
C ALA A 146 -1.16 -12.34 -14.64
N GLY A 147 -0.89 -13.20 -13.66
CA GLY A 147 -1.86 -14.08 -13.01
C GLY A 147 -2.93 -13.33 -12.20
N ALA A 148 -2.57 -12.18 -11.63
CA ALA A 148 -3.53 -11.32 -10.93
C ALA A 148 -4.61 -10.75 -11.88
N ILE A 149 -4.29 -10.62 -13.17
CA ILE A 149 -5.26 -10.23 -14.20
C ILE A 149 -6.11 -11.44 -14.62
N HIS A 150 -5.45 -12.51 -15.07
CA HIS A 150 -6.09 -13.75 -15.45
C HIS A 150 -5.09 -14.92 -15.50
N SER A 151 -5.51 -16.10 -15.08
CA SER A 151 -4.66 -17.31 -15.07
C SER A 151 -4.12 -17.67 -16.45
N ASP A 152 -4.87 -17.41 -17.52
CA ASP A 152 -4.45 -17.70 -18.89
C ASP A 152 -3.28 -16.80 -19.32
N ILE A 153 -3.26 -15.53 -18.88
CA ILE A 153 -2.15 -14.62 -19.18
C ILE A 153 -0.87 -15.11 -18.52
N ALA A 154 -0.95 -15.57 -17.26
CA ALA A 154 0.20 -16.17 -16.58
C ALA A 154 0.69 -17.46 -17.25
N ARG A 155 -0.26 -18.33 -17.66
CA ARG A 155 0.07 -19.61 -18.32
C ARG A 155 0.71 -19.41 -19.69
N GLY A 156 0.16 -18.48 -20.47
CA GLY A 156 0.65 -18.16 -21.81
C GLY A 156 1.72 -17.09 -21.86
N PHE A 157 2.28 -16.67 -20.71
CA PHE A 157 3.20 -15.53 -20.62
C PHE A 157 4.41 -15.67 -21.55
N ILE A 158 4.64 -14.67 -22.39
CA ILE A 158 5.78 -14.56 -23.27
C ILE A 158 6.76 -13.51 -22.76
N ARG A 159 6.27 -12.29 -22.55
CA ARG A 159 7.03 -11.14 -22.05
C ARG A 159 6.11 -10.04 -21.57
N ALA A 160 6.64 -9.10 -20.81
CA ALA A 160 5.99 -7.86 -20.41
C ALA A 160 6.64 -6.66 -21.12
N GLU A 161 5.85 -5.78 -21.68
CA GLU A 161 6.26 -4.46 -22.16
C GLU A 161 5.94 -3.48 -21.04
N ILE A 162 6.97 -2.89 -20.41
CA ILE A 162 6.86 -2.11 -19.18
C ILE A 162 7.39 -0.70 -19.39
N VAL A 163 6.65 0.28 -18.92
CA VAL A 163 7.08 1.67 -18.79
C VAL A 163 6.67 2.18 -17.41
N SER A 164 7.50 2.97 -16.74
CA SER A 164 7.10 3.58 -15.47
C SER A 164 6.00 4.63 -15.69
N TYR A 165 5.19 4.87 -14.67
CA TYR A 165 4.15 5.90 -14.73
C TYR A 165 4.74 7.27 -15.08
N ASP A 166 5.81 7.68 -14.40
CA ASP A 166 6.43 8.99 -14.61
C ASP A 166 7.00 9.13 -16.04
N ASP A 167 7.63 8.07 -16.55
CA ASP A 167 8.18 8.05 -17.91
C ASP A 167 7.08 8.17 -18.97
N LEU A 168 5.95 7.47 -18.77
CA LEU A 168 4.83 7.53 -19.72
C LEU A 168 4.16 8.90 -19.71
N ILE A 169 3.93 9.49 -18.52
CA ILE A 169 3.37 10.84 -18.40
C ILE A 169 4.32 11.87 -19.05
N GLY A 170 5.63 11.76 -18.80
CA GLY A 170 6.64 12.63 -19.43
C GLY A 170 6.75 12.46 -20.95
N ALA A 171 6.55 11.23 -21.45
CA ALA A 171 6.53 10.94 -22.88
C ALA A 171 5.18 11.25 -23.56
N ARG A 172 4.09 11.32 -22.81
CA ARG A 172 2.70 11.53 -23.23
C ARG A 172 2.08 10.41 -24.07
N THR A 173 2.86 9.62 -24.76
CA THR A 173 2.37 8.50 -25.59
C THR A 173 3.30 7.29 -25.51
N TYR A 174 2.77 6.08 -25.69
CA TYR A 174 3.57 4.87 -25.81
C TYR A 174 4.55 4.89 -26.99
N ALA A 175 4.17 5.53 -28.11
CA ALA A 175 5.05 5.67 -29.27
C ALA A 175 6.30 6.49 -28.90
N THR A 176 6.11 7.64 -28.29
CA THR A 176 7.19 8.50 -27.83
C THR A 176 8.04 7.83 -26.74
N ALA A 177 7.42 7.11 -25.80
CA ALA A 177 8.16 6.35 -24.79
C ALA A 177 9.06 5.27 -25.43
N ARG A 178 8.56 4.58 -26.46
CA ARG A 178 9.33 3.59 -27.23
C ARG A 178 10.49 4.23 -28.00
N GLU A 179 10.26 5.33 -28.69
CA GLU A 179 11.30 6.07 -29.43
C GLU A 179 12.43 6.58 -28.50
N LYS A 180 12.08 6.96 -27.27
CA LYS A 180 13.03 7.37 -26.24
C LYS A 180 13.71 6.21 -25.51
N GLY A 181 13.37 4.95 -25.82
CA GLY A 181 13.92 3.77 -25.17
C GLY A 181 13.45 3.57 -23.71
N LEU A 182 12.34 4.22 -23.31
CA LEU A 182 11.77 4.11 -21.97
C LEU A 182 10.90 2.87 -21.79
N LEU A 183 10.42 2.28 -22.92
CA LEU A 183 9.66 1.04 -22.93
C LEU A 183 10.61 -0.15 -22.86
N ARG A 184 10.59 -0.85 -21.75
CA ARG A 184 11.42 -2.04 -21.45
C ARG A 184 10.69 -3.31 -21.85
N LEU A 185 11.45 -4.33 -22.26
CA LEU A 185 10.95 -5.68 -22.53
C LEU A 185 11.49 -6.59 -21.45
N GLU A 186 10.61 -7.09 -20.60
CA GLU A 186 10.98 -7.87 -19.44
C GLU A 186 10.46 -9.32 -19.51
N GLY A 187 11.25 -10.23 -18.94
CA GLY A 187 10.91 -11.65 -18.86
C GLY A 187 10.02 -11.97 -17.64
N LYS A 188 9.68 -13.25 -17.51
CA LYS A 188 8.81 -13.76 -16.43
C LYS A 188 9.33 -13.49 -15.02
N ASP A 189 10.65 -13.42 -14.83
CA ASP A 189 11.30 -13.27 -13.53
C ASP A 189 11.56 -11.81 -13.14
N TYR A 190 11.13 -10.85 -13.95
CA TYR A 190 11.21 -9.42 -13.62
C TYR A 190 10.41 -9.15 -12.34
N ILE A 191 11.03 -8.47 -11.39
CA ILE A 191 10.38 -8.05 -10.15
C ILE A 191 9.65 -6.75 -10.40
N MET A 192 8.32 -6.79 -10.28
CA MET A 192 7.44 -5.66 -10.50
C MET A 192 7.77 -4.49 -9.58
N GLN A 193 7.64 -3.28 -10.09
CA GLN A 193 7.83 -2.04 -9.36
C GLN A 193 6.51 -1.29 -9.21
N GLU A 194 6.36 -0.52 -8.11
CA GLU A 194 5.19 0.34 -7.89
C GLU A 194 5.03 1.31 -9.06
N GLY A 195 3.81 1.37 -9.63
CA GLY A 195 3.48 2.25 -10.74
C GLY A 195 3.98 1.78 -12.11
N ASP A 196 4.50 0.56 -12.24
CA ASP A 196 4.76 -0.02 -13.57
C ASP A 196 3.47 -0.06 -14.39
N ILE A 197 3.51 0.47 -15.61
CA ILE A 197 2.43 0.34 -16.59
C ILE A 197 2.82 -0.78 -17.55
N VAL A 198 1.99 -1.82 -17.62
CA VAL A 198 2.36 -3.10 -18.23
C VAL A 198 1.40 -3.51 -19.34
N ASN A 199 1.97 -3.99 -20.43
CA ASN A 199 1.26 -4.72 -21.48
C ASN A 199 1.85 -6.13 -21.59
N PHE A 200 1.14 -7.13 -21.08
CA PHE A 200 1.56 -8.52 -21.16
C PHE A 200 1.32 -9.10 -22.55
N ARG A 201 2.37 -9.67 -23.14
CA ARG A 201 2.29 -10.47 -24.35
C ARG A 201 2.20 -11.95 -23.97
N PHE A 202 1.14 -12.58 -24.40
CA PHE A 202 0.86 -13.97 -24.07
C PHE A 202 0.25 -14.70 -25.28
N ASN A 203 0.31 -16.02 -25.23
CA ASN A 203 -0.32 -16.89 -26.23
C ASN A 203 -1.05 -18.02 -25.48
N VAL A 204 -2.33 -18.22 -25.79
CA VAL A 204 -3.20 -19.24 -25.18
C VAL A 204 -3.71 -20.16 -26.26
#